data_0b20b6d3672c11953b8d5a1c8fc978c1
#
_entry.id   0b20b6d3672c11953b8d5a1c8fc978c1
#
_cell.length_a   1.000
_cell.length_b   1.000
_cell.length_c   1.000
_cell.angle_alpha   90.00
_cell.angle_beta   90.00
_cell.angle_gamma   90.00
#
_symmetry.space_group_name_H-M   'P 1'
#
loop_
_entity.id
_entity.type
_entity.pdbx_description
1 polymer ?
#
loop_
_entity_poly.entity_id
_entity_poly.type
_entity_poly.pdbx_seq_one_letter_code
_entity_poly.pdbx_strand_id
1 'polypeptide(L)'
;GFSAEGIDAYLTHRTIPAPRTVFRHLQRLENAHCLEFTLATGELKKWRYWSPEALTDGANTWQAELDHAIALRTAADRPVGLFLSSGIDSTVLASRLVEQGYSNIRTFTAAFDNPALDESARAAAIATRLGMQNERIVMPPDHAGDFAQIVADLDEPFADVSMFPTYMVSS
;
A
#
# COMPACT_ATOMS: atom_id res chain seq x y z
N GLY A 1 -14.31 -0.19 -25.48
CA GLY A 1 -13.79 -1.56 -25.67
C GLY A 1 -12.45 -1.75 -24.94
N PHE A 2 -12.01 -2.99 -24.77
CA PHE A 2 -10.76 -3.30 -24.10
C PHE A 2 -9.53 -3.00 -24.98
N SER A 3 -8.42 -2.65 -24.34
CA SER A 3 -7.11 -2.44 -24.98
C SER A 3 -6.33 -3.75 -24.98
N ALA A 4 -5.89 -4.20 -26.14
CA ALA A 4 -5.03 -5.38 -26.25
C ALA A 4 -3.68 -5.14 -25.56
N GLU A 5 -3.12 -3.95 -25.73
CA GLU A 5 -1.86 -3.55 -25.09
C GLU A 5 -1.99 -3.46 -23.56
N GLY A 6 -3.17 -3.02 -23.05
CA GLY A 6 -3.45 -3.02 -21.62
C GLY A 6 -3.53 -4.42 -21.04
N ILE A 7 -4.19 -5.35 -21.77
CA ILE A 7 -4.30 -6.75 -21.36
C ILE A 7 -2.91 -7.43 -21.40
N ASP A 8 -2.14 -7.21 -22.45
CA ASP A 8 -0.78 -7.75 -22.58
C ASP A 8 0.13 -7.27 -21.44
N ALA A 9 0.08 -5.96 -21.11
CA ALA A 9 0.81 -5.40 -20.00
C ALA A 9 0.41 -6.05 -18.66
N TYR A 10 -0.90 -6.28 -18.44
CA TYR A 10 -1.38 -6.96 -17.25
C TYR A 10 -0.85 -8.39 -17.12
N LEU A 11 -0.91 -9.17 -18.20
CA LEU A 11 -0.43 -10.55 -18.22
C LEU A 11 1.08 -10.63 -18.00
N THR A 12 1.82 -9.60 -18.45
CA THR A 12 3.29 -9.54 -18.31
C THR A 12 3.71 -9.05 -16.92
N HIS A 13 3.07 -7.99 -16.43
CA HIS A 13 3.52 -7.27 -15.22
C HIS A 13 2.62 -7.48 -14.01
N ARG A 14 1.51 -8.22 -14.14
CA ARG A 14 0.44 -8.38 -13.12
C ARG A 14 -0.27 -7.08 -12.74
N THR A 15 0.02 -6.01 -13.44
CA THR A 15 -0.59 -4.67 -13.32
C THR A 15 -0.49 -3.97 -14.66
N ILE A 16 -1.23 -2.87 -14.84
CA ILE A 16 -1.17 -2.09 -16.07
C ILE A 16 -0.43 -0.78 -15.77
N PRO A 17 0.83 -0.61 -16.25
CA PRO A 17 1.58 0.62 -16.02
C PRO A 17 0.92 1.83 -16.66
N ALA A 18 0.89 2.94 -15.91
CA ALA A 18 0.44 4.23 -16.45
C ALA A 18 1.29 4.65 -17.69
N PRO A 19 0.71 5.34 -18.68
CA PRO A 19 -0.65 5.90 -18.70
C PRO A 19 -1.73 4.93 -19.20
N ARG A 20 -1.39 3.68 -19.45
CA ARG A 20 -2.35 2.69 -19.99
C ARG A 20 -3.39 2.31 -18.93
N THR A 21 -4.53 1.85 -19.43
CA THR A 21 -5.56 1.15 -18.66
C THR A 21 -6.02 -0.09 -19.47
N VAL A 22 -6.89 -0.89 -18.88
CA VAL A 22 -7.54 -1.99 -19.60
C VAL A 22 -8.48 -1.48 -20.72
N PHE A 23 -8.82 -0.19 -20.72
CA PHE A 23 -9.74 0.42 -21.68
C PHE A 23 -9.01 1.25 -22.73
N ARG A 24 -9.47 1.19 -24.00
CA ARG A 24 -8.83 1.88 -25.14
C ARG A 24 -8.84 3.41 -25.03
N HIS A 25 -9.87 3.99 -24.41
CA HIS A 25 -10.12 5.43 -24.42
C HIS A 25 -9.99 6.07 -23.02
N LEU A 26 -9.50 5.29 -22.06
CA LEU A 26 -9.19 5.79 -20.73
C LEU A 26 -7.68 5.72 -20.50
N GLN A 27 -7.15 6.79 -19.97
CA GLN A 27 -5.75 6.86 -19.56
C GLN A 27 -5.68 7.18 -18.07
N ARG A 28 -4.70 6.61 -17.41
CA ARG A 28 -4.33 6.97 -16.05
C ARG A 28 -3.36 8.15 -16.12
N LEU A 29 -3.50 9.08 -15.19
CA LEU A 29 -2.47 10.10 -15.01
C LEU A 29 -1.16 9.41 -14.61
N GLU A 30 -0.07 9.78 -15.28
CA GLU A 30 1.24 9.22 -14.98
C GLU A 30 1.69 9.58 -13.57
N ASN A 31 2.50 8.72 -12.96
CA ASN A 31 3.06 8.95 -11.64
C ASN A 31 3.81 10.29 -11.57
N ALA A 32 3.70 10.96 -10.44
CA ALA A 32 4.33 12.26 -10.19
C ALA A 32 3.90 13.38 -11.16
N HIS A 33 2.70 13.28 -11.76
CA HIS A 33 2.11 14.34 -12.58
C HIS A 33 0.88 14.93 -11.90
N CYS A 34 0.66 16.21 -12.17
CA CYS A 34 -0.58 16.91 -11.90
C CYS A 34 -1.31 17.22 -13.21
N LEU A 35 -2.65 17.25 -13.12
CA LEU A 35 -3.53 17.63 -14.21
C LEU A 35 -4.46 18.73 -13.68
N GLU A 36 -4.52 19.85 -14.40
CA GLU A 36 -5.41 20.97 -14.14
C GLU A 36 -6.36 21.14 -15.34
N PHE A 37 -7.64 21.19 -15.08
CA PHE A 37 -8.66 21.44 -16.09
C PHE A 37 -9.42 22.73 -15.77
N THR A 38 -9.36 23.70 -16.67
CA THR A 38 -10.04 24.98 -16.53
C THR A 38 -11.45 24.87 -17.11
N LEU A 39 -12.46 24.81 -16.26
CA LEU A 39 -13.85 24.63 -16.68
C LEU A 39 -14.34 25.73 -17.64
N ALA A 40 -13.89 26.97 -17.47
CA ALA A 40 -14.32 28.08 -18.28
C ALA A 40 -13.80 28.07 -19.72
N THR A 41 -12.59 27.53 -19.94
CA THR A 41 -11.92 27.52 -21.25
C THR A 41 -11.83 26.13 -21.88
N GLY A 42 -12.04 25.07 -21.11
CA GLY A 42 -11.80 23.70 -21.54
C GLY A 42 -10.29 23.37 -21.65
N GLU A 43 -9.42 24.25 -21.18
CA GLU A 43 -7.98 24.06 -21.24
C GLU A 43 -7.54 22.98 -20.25
N LEU A 44 -6.64 22.11 -20.71
CA LEU A 44 -6.07 21.02 -19.91
C LEU A 44 -4.56 21.19 -19.86
N LYS A 45 -4.02 21.36 -18.65
CA LYS A 45 -2.59 21.50 -18.38
C LYS A 45 -2.09 20.32 -17.57
N LYS A 46 -1.02 19.68 -18.04
CA LYS A 46 -0.35 18.58 -17.37
C LYS A 46 1.11 18.89 -17.14
N TRP A 47 1.63 18.61 -15.92
CA TRP A 47 3.06 18.77 -15.61
C TRP A 47 3.53 17.71 -14.62
N ARG A 48 4.81 17.40 -14.68
CA ARG A 48 5.48 16.51 -13.72
C ARG A 48 5.99 17.35 -12.55
N TYR A 49 5.63 16.98 -11.32
CA TYR A 49 6.05 17.70 -10.12
C TYR A 49 7.22 17.04 -9.39
N TRP A 50 7.52 15.78 -9.70
CA TRP A 50 8.61 15.03 -9.06
C TRP A 50 9.24 14.04 -10.03
N SER A 51 10.56 13.77 -9.85
CA SER A 51 11.25 12.67 -10.52
C SER A 51 12.39 12.13 -9.65
N PRO A 52 12.72 10.83 -9.75
CA PRO A 52 13.87 10.26 -9.04
C PRO A 52 15.19 10.91 -9.39
N GLU A 53 15.34 11.37 -10.64
CA GLU A 53 16.56 12.02 -11.15
C GLU A 53 16.81 13.40 -10.50
N ALA A 54 15.75 13.99 -9.93
CA ALA A 54 15.86 15.27 -9.22
C ALA A 54 16.32 15.10 -7.76
N LEU A 55 16.50 13.86 -7.29
CA LEU A 55 17.04 13.61 -5.96
C LEU A 55 18.53 13.94 -5.97
N THR A 56 18.89 15.00 -5.26
CA THR A 56 20.29 15.28 -4.92
C THR A 56 20.69 14.45 -3.71
N ASP A 57 22.00 14.16 -3.57
CA ASP A 57 22.51 13.53 -2.36
C ASP A 57 22.09 14.35 -1.14
N GLY A 58 21.09 13.85 -0.43
CA GLY A 58 20.55 14.51 0.75
C GLY A 58 21.57 14.47 1.89
N ALA A 59 21.66 15.56 2.64
CA ALA A 59 22.46 15.60 3.87
C ALA A 59 21.90 14.73 4.99
N ASN A 60 20.68 14.21 4.83
CA ASN A 60 19.96 13.43 5.83
C ASN A 60 20.32 11.94 5.75
N THR A 61 20.34 11.28 6.89
CA THR A 61 20.43 9.83 6.96
C THR A 61 19.09 9.20 6.53
N TRP A 62 19.11 7.94 6.08
CA TRP A 62 17.89 7.22 5.75
C TRP A 62 16.91 7.13 6.94
N GLN A 63 17.46 7.09 8.18
CA GLN A 63 16.64 7.10 9.39
C GLN A 63 15.86 8.40 9.53
N ALA A 64 16.51 9.54 9.32
CA ALA A 64 15.85 10.85 9.42
C ALA A 64 14.76 11.01 8.36
N GLU A 65 15.00 10.53 7.13
CA GLU A 65 14.00 10.53 6.07
C GLU A 65 12.81 9.60 6.39
N LEU A 66 13.08 8.42 6.94
CA LEU A 66 12.05 7.50 7.38
C LEU A 66 11.21 8.10 8.53
N ASP A 67 11.86 8.73 9.50
CA ASP A 67 11.19 9.39 10.62
C ASP A 67 10.27 10.52 10.14
N HIS A 68 10.74 11.33 9.21
CA HIS A 68 9.93 12.37 8.59
C HIS A 68 8.74 11.77 7.83
N ALA A 69 8.96 10.70 7.08
CA ALA A 69 7.91 9.99 6.36
C ALA A 69 6.85 9.39 7.31
N ILE A 70 7.26 8.86 8.46
CA ILE A 70 6.37 8.36 9.52
C ILE A 70 5.53 9.50 10.09
N ALA A 71 6.17 10.61 10.48
CA ALA A 71 5.48 11.77 11.06
C ALA A 71 4.39 12.31 10.12
N LEU A 72 4.67 12.39 8.81
CA LEU A 72 3.69 12.81 7.81
C LEU A 72 2.48 11.86 7.69
N ARG A 73 2.67 10.56 7.92
CA ARG A 73 1.62 9.54 7.77
C ARG A 73 0.86 9.24 9.06
N THR A 74 1.38 9.65 10.19
CA THR A 74 0.70 9.54 11.49
C THR A 74 -0.17 10.76 11.81
N ALA A 75 -0.01 11.86 11.06
CA ALA A 75 -0.89 13.03 11.14
C ALA A 75 -2.25 12.72 10.49
N ALA A 76 -3.20 12.21 11.27
CA ALA A 76 -4.52 11.78 10.81
C ALA A 76 -5.62 12.13 11.81
N ASP A 77 -6.84 12.36 11.30
CA ASP A 77 -8.05 12.65 12.11
C ASP A 77 -8.64 11.39 12.77
N ARG A 78 -8.14 10.22 12.40
CA ARG A 78 -8.58 8.92 12.91
C ARG A 78 -7.38 8.16 13.50
N PRO A 79 -7.62 7.23 14.44
CA PRO A 79 -6.56 6.37 14.93
C PRO A 79 -5.84 5.66 13.79
N VAL A 80 -4.51 5.68 13.84
CA VAL A 80 -3.64 5.02 12.86
C VAL A 80 -3.29 3.63 13.36
N GLY A 81 -3.34 2.64 12.48
CA GLY A 81 -2.85 1.29 12.71
C GLY A 81 -1.63 0.96 11.84
N LEU A 82 -0.89 -0.06 12.19
CA LEU A 82 0.24 -0.56 11.44
C LEU A 82 0.02 -2.02 11.02
N PHE A 83 0.12 -2.32 9.75
CA PHE A 83 0.23 -3.71 9.28
C PHE A 83 1.61 -4.25 9.65
N LEU A 84 1.63 -5.29 10.47
CA LEU A 84 2.87 -5.90 10.96
C LEU A 84 2.99 -7.34 10.44
N SER A 85 4.04 -7.60 9.71
CA SER A 85 4.49 -8.95 9.34
C SER A 85 5.75 -9.32 10.13
N SER A 86 6.31 -10.50 9.90
CA SER A 86 7.63 -10.85 10.42
C SER A 86 8.77 -10.29 9.56
N GLY A 87 8.47 -9.54 8.50
CA GLY A 87 9.45 -8.96 7.58
C GLY A 87 10.22 -7.78 8.17
N ILE A 88 11.40 -7.52 7.60
CA ILE A 88 12.31 -6.46 8.05
C ILE A 88 11.63 -5.09 7.95
N ASP A 89 10.97 -4.78 6.84
CA ASP A 89 10.41 -3.46 6.55
C ASP A 89 9.36 -3.06 7.59
N SER A 90 8.37 -3.93 7.83
CA SER A 90 7.32 -3.67 8.83
C SER A 90 7.88 -3.62 10.26
N THR A 91 8.91 -4.42 10.56
CA THR A 91 9.59 -4.41 11.85
C THR A 91 10.35 -3.09 12.07
N VAL A 92 11.05 -2.59 11.05
CA VAL A 92 11.74 -1.29 11.11
C VAL A 92 10.72 -0.17 11.32
N LEU A 93 9.62 -0.16 10.58
CA LEU A 93 8.54 0.82 10.78
C LEU A 93 7.99 0.79 12.21
N ALA A 94 7.70 -0.41 12.74
CA ALA A 94 7.23 -0.57 14.13
C ALA A 94 8.24 -0.03 15.15
N SER A 95 9.53 -0.36 14.99
CA SER A 95 10.59 0.12 15.87
C SER A 95 10.72 1.63 15.83
N ARG A 96 10.72 2.25 14.64
CA ARG A 96 10.81 3.71 14.49
C ARG A 96 9.60 4.42 15.08
N LEU A 97 8.39 3.86 14.92
CA LEU A 97 7.18 4.40 15.57
C LEU A 97 7.32 4.46 17.10
N VAL A 98 7.79 3.36 17.69
CA VAL A 98 7.99 3.31 19.16
C VAL A 98 9.08 4.29 19.61
N GLU A 99 10.20 4.38 18.89
CA GLU A 99 11.28 5.32 19.19
C GLU A 99 10.85 6.79 19.10
N GLN A 100 9.89 7.10 18.21
CA GLN A 100 9.29 8.44 18.10
C GLN A 100 8.15 8.69 19.11
N GLY A 101 7.83 7.74 19.98
CA GLY A 101 6.81 7.89 21.01
C GLY A 101 5.39 7.49 20.60
N TYR A 102 5.19 6.91 19.42
CA TYR A 102 3.88 6.43 18.95
C TYR A 102 3.53 5.04 19.53
N SER A 103 3.64 4.86 20.84
CA SER A 103 3.42 3.56 21.52
C SER A 103 1.95 3.10 21.54
N ASN A 104 1.00 3.98 21.25
CA ASN A 104 -0.44 3.70 21.24
C ASN A 104 -0.95 3.18 19.90
N ILE A 105 -0.12 3.10 18.87
CA ILE A 105 -0.48 2.54 17.58
C ILE A 105 -0.66 1.03 17.71
N ARG A 106 -1.84 0.53 17.32
CA ARG A 106 -2.13 -0.91 17.25
C ARG A 106 -1.52 -1.50 15.99
N THR A 107 -1.04 -2.73 16.10
CA THR A 107 -0.54 -3.48 14.95
C THR A 107 -1.54 -4.56 14.56
N PHE A 108 -1.65 -4.84 13.26
CA PHE A 108 -2.56 -5.83 12.70
C PHE A 108 -1.77 -6.80 11.84
N THR A 109 -2.07 -8.09 11.97
CA THR A 109 -1.33 -9.15 11.28
C THR A 109 -2.29 -10.18 10.70
N ALA A 110 -2.16 -10.48 9.42
CA ALA A 110 -2.87 -11.59 8.79
C ALA A 110 -2.36 -12.93 9.35
N ALA A 111 -3.29 -13.79 9.75
CA ALA A 111 -3.01 -15.13 10.26
C ALA A 111 -3.65 -16.18 9.36
N PHE A 112 -2.90 -17.22 9.01
CA PHE A 112 -3.33 -18.26 8.10
C PHE A 112 -3.36 -19.63 8.80
N ASP A 113 -4.33 -20.46 8.42
CA ASP A 113 -4.40 -21.85 8.92
C ASP A 113 -3.22 -22.72 8.44
N ASN A 114 -2.65 -22.37 7.28
CA ASN A 114 -1.46 -23.04 6.77
C ASN A 114 -0.19 -22.54 7.49
N PRO A 115 0.49 -23.38 8.30
CA PRO A 115 1.67 -22.97 9.06
C PRO A 115 2.84 -22.51 8.17
N ALA A 116 2.90 -22.94 6.90
CA ALA A 116 3.94 -22.51 5.97
C ALA A 116 3.76 -21.06 5.50
N LEU A 117 2.57 -20.51 5.62
CA LEU A 117 2.22 -19.15 5.25
C LEU A 117 1.99 -18.24 6.47
N ASP A 118 1.79 -18.83 7.65
CA ASP A 118 1.46 -18.07 8.87
C ASP A 118 2.69 -17.48 9.54
N GLU A 119 2.82 -16.17 9.46
CA GLU A 119 3.84 -15.38 10.13
C GLU A 119 3.34 -14.73 11.43
N SER A 120 2.07 -14.91 11.77
CA SER A 120 1.40 -14.13 12.81
C SER A 120 2.01 -14.32 14.20
N ALA A 121 2.49 -15.52 14.53
CA ALA A 121 3.16 -15.78 15.81
C ALA A 121 4.46 -14.98 15.95
N ARG A 122 5.24 -14.87 14.87
CA ARG A 122 6.50 -14.08 14.86
C ARG A 122 6.20 -12.59 14.92
N ALA A 123 5.22 -12.10 14.17
CA ALA A 123 4.79 -10.71 14.22
C ALA A 123 4.28 -10.31 15.63
N ALA A 124 3.49 -11.18 16.27
CA ALA A 124 3.04 -10.96 17.65
C ALA A 124 4.21 -10.89 18.66
N ALA A 125 5.22 -11.74 18.48
CA ALA A 125 6.42 -11.69 19.32
C ALA A 125 7.21 -10.37 19.12
N ILE A 126 7.31 -9.88 17.89
CA ILE A 126 7.91 -8.57 17.58
C ILE A 126 7.13 -7.45 18.28
N ALA A 127 5.80 -7.41 18.10
CA ALA A 127 4.94 -6.42 18.74
C ALA A 127 5.10 -6.42 20.26
N THR A 128 5.07 -7.61 20.88
CA THR A 128 5.27 -7.77 22.33
C THR A 128 6.62 -7.21 22.77
N ARG A 129 7.70 -7.48 22.02
CA ARG A 129 9.04 -6.98 22.33
C ARG A 129 9.14 -5.45 22.23
N LEU A 130 8.35 -4.87 21.32
CA LEU A 130 8.27 -3.41 21.13
C LEU A 130 7.24 -2.73 22.08
N GLY A 131 6.54 -3.48 22.91
CA GLY A 131 5.49 -2.95 23.79
C GLY A 131 4.22 -2.53 23.07
N MET A 132 4.00 -3.01 21.82
CA MET A 132 2.83 -2.69 21.00
C MET A 132 1.74 -3.74 21.16
N GLN A 133 0.48 -3.33 21.03
CA GLN A 133 -0.64 -4.26 20.93
C GLN A 133 -0.71 -4.83 19.51
N ASN A 134 -0.90 -6.15 19.39
CA ASN A 134 -1.05 -6.82 18.11
C ASN A 134 -2.39 -7.55 18.03
N GLU A 135 -3.11 -7.31 16.97
CA GLU A 135 -4.34 -8.01 16.62
C GLU A 135 -4.10 -8.96 15.44
N ARG A 136 -4.45 -10.20 15.62
CA ARG A 136 -4.35 -11.23 14.59
C ARG A 136 -5.68 -11.37 13.89
N ILE A 137 -5.71 -11.10 12.59
CA ILE A 137 -6.89 -11.26 11.74
C ILE A 137 -6.78 -12.60 11.03
N VAL A 138 -7.62 -13.57 11.44
CA VAL A 138 -7.59 -14.91 10.86
C VAL A 138 -8.21 -14.88 9.46
N MET A 139 -7.43 -15.30 8.47
CA MET A 139 -7.90 -15.41 7.10
C MET A 139 -8.81 -16.63 6.95
N PRO A 140 -10.06 -16.47 6.51
CA PRO A 140 -10.94 -17.60 6.28
C PRO A 140 -10.38 -18.51 5.17
N PRO A 141 -10.59 -19.83 5.25
CA PRO A 141 -10.05 -20.78 4.27
C PRO A 141 -10.71 -20.68 2.89
N ASP A 142 -11.94 -20.17 2.81
CA ASP A 142 -12.67 -19.96 1.57
C ASP A 142 -12.97 -18.47 1.36
N HIS A 143 -12.36 -17.91 0.34
CA HIS A 143 -12.45 -16.49 -0.02
C HIS A 143 -13.23 -16.24 -1.32
N ALA A 144 -13.78 -17.29 -1.92
CA ALA A 144 -14.45 -17.18 -3.21
C ALA A 144 -15.65 -16.23 -3.18
N GLY A 145 -16.35 -16.12 -2.01
CA GLY A 145 -17.47 -15.21 -1.82
C GLY A 145 -17.11 -13.72 -1.90
N ASP A 146 -15.92 -13.34 -1.43
CA ASP A 146 -15.51 -11.95 -1.33
C ASP A 146 -14.74 -11.49 -2.56
N PHE A 147 -14.26 -12.42 -3.40
CA PHE A 147 -13.39 -12.11 -4.53
C PHE A 147 -14.01 -11.12 -5.51
N ALA A 148 -15.29 -11.29 -5.85
CA ALA A 148 -15.98 -10.40 -6.77
C ALA A 148 -16.07 -8.96 -6.24
N GLN A 149 -16.31 -8.82 -4.92
CA GLN A 149 -16.36 -7.52 -4.26
C GLN A 149 -14.98 -6.88 -4.21
N ILE A 150 -13.94 -7.63 -3.85
CA ILE A 150 -12.56 -7.14 -3.80
C ILE A 150 -12.12 -6.64 -5.18
N VAL A 151 -12.42 -7.40 -6.25
CA VAL A 151 -12.10 -6.97 -7.62
C VAL A 151 -12.87 -5.72 -8.02
N ALA A 152 -14.13 -5.59 -7.59
CA ALA A 152 -14.94 -4.40 -7.85
C ALA A 152 -14.38 -3.16 -7.12
N ASP A 153 -13.93 -3.33 -5.88
CA ASP A 153 -13.37 -2.23 -5.06
C ASP A 153 -11.99 -1.78 -5.56
N LEU A 154 -11.22 -2.67 -6.20
CA LEU A 154 -9.94 -2.32 -6.82
C LEU A 154 -10.09 -1.53 -8.12
N ASP A 155 -11.25 -1.63 -8.78
CA ASP A 155 -11.63 -0.90 -10.01
C ASP A 155 -10.69 -1.11 -11.22
N GLU A 156 -9.69 -2.00 -11.08
CA GLU A 156 -8.77 -2.36 -12.17
C GLU A 156 -8.20 -3.78 -11.99
N PRO A 157 -7.73 -4.41 -13.08
CA PRO A 157 -7.05 -5.70 -12.99
C PRO A 157 -5.78 -5.60 -12.15
N PHE A 158 -5.72 -6.41 -11.09
CA PHE A 158 -4.60 -6.49 -10.17
C PHE A 158 -4.38 -7.95 -9.76
N ALA A 159 -3.17 -8.48 -9.92
CA ALA A 159 -2.87 -9.90 -9.72
C ALA A 159 -1.84 -10.13 -8.61
N ASP A 160 -1.92 -9.37 -7.53
CA ASP A 160 -1.12 -9.60 -6.34
C ASP A 160 -1.93 -10.44 -5.34
N VAL A 161 -1.35 -11.55 -4.89
CA VAL A 161 -1.98 -12.44 -3.90
C VAL A 161 -2.17 -11.79 -2.54
N SER A 162 -1.45 -10.70 -2.25
CA SER A 162 -1.57 -9.92 -1.01
C SER A 162 -2.84 -9.06 -0.96
N MET A 163 -3.56 -8.89 -2.07
CA MET A 163 -4.77 -8.06 -2.10
C MET A 163 -5.81 -8.57 -1.11
N PHE A 164 -5.98 -9.88 -1.02
CA PHE A 164 -6.98 -10.49 -0.14
C PHE A 164 -6.66 -10.27 1.35
N PRO A 165 -5.48 -10.68 1.88
CA PRO A 165 -5.13 -10.36 3.27
C PRO A 165 -5.15 -8.86 3.55
N THR A 166 -4.75 -8.00 2.61
CA THR A 166 -4.80 -6.54 2.78
C THR A 166 -6.24 -6.06 2.93
N TYR A 167 -7.16 -6.53 2.10
CA TYR A 167 -8.59 -6.21 2.20
C TYR A 167 -9.15 -6.61 3.56
N MET A 168 -8.92 -7.85 3.98
CA MET A 168 -9.44 -8.38 5.25
C MET A 168 -8.87 -7.64 6.49
N VAL A 169 -7.61 -7.25 6.45
CA VAL A 169 -6.99 -6.51 7.57
C VAL A 169 -7.43 -5.04 7.57
N SER A 170 -7.92 -4.52 6.45
CA SER A 170 -8.39 -3.13 6.31
C SER A 170 -9.87 -2.95 6.64
N SER A 171 -10.65 -4.04 6.72
CA SER A 171 -12.09 -4.03 7.00
C SER A 171 -12.37 -4.00 8.49
#